data_5ddad5ec69a49762f15fb4bac6290a95
#
_entry.id   5ddad5ec69a49762f15fb4bac6290a95
#
_cell.length_a   1.000
_cell.length_b   1.000
_cell.length_c   1.000
_cell.angle_alpha   90.00
_cell.angle_beta   90.00
_cell.angle_gamma   90.00
#
_symmetry.space_group_name_H-M   'P 1'
#
loop_
_entity.id
_entity.type
_entity.pdbx_description
1 polymer ?
#
loop_
_entity_poly.entity_id
_entity_poly.type
_entity_poly.pdbx_seq_one_letter_code
_entity_poly.pdbx_strand_id
1 'polypeptide(L)'
;LHLLSRRQRQMCIRDSVKIVGIPKTIDNDLCITDHTPGYGSAAKYVASTLLEIGHDTSIYPINSVTIVEIMGRDAGWLTGASVLARNKYNHAPHLIYLPEVAFDEAQFIEDVREAIKKYNNVVIAVSEGIKNAEGKYISATSAVEDTFGHSQLSGTGKCLEYIIKQNLQVKVRSVEINILQRCAAHMSSITDIGEAFRLGRHAVETALEGKSGVMVTAIRKANEPYSVKMGDTDVKNVAGLVKHVPREWINERGNDVTQDFVDYAYPLILGEPVVKYERGIPDYLDVSHLYPNN
;
A
#
# COMPACT_ATOMS: atom_id res chain seq x y z
N LEU A 1 0.49 8.80 14.63
CA LEU A 1 1.29 9.33 15.76
C LEU A 1 0.42 9.94 16.87
N HIS A 2 -0.59 10.74 16.56
CA HIS A 2 -1.46 11.34 17.58
C HIS A 2 -2.37 10.35 18.32
N LEU A 3 -2.81 9.27 17.67
CA LEU A 3 -3.56 8.19 18.34
C LEU A 3 -2.66 7.43 19.32
N LEU A 4 -1.41 7.19 18.96
CA LEU A 4 -0.41 6.57 19.86
C LEU A 4 -0.07 7.49 21.03
N SER A 5 0.10 8.80 20.84
CA SER A 5 0.40 9.74 21.93
C SER A 5 -0.78 9.98 22.88
N ARG A 6 -2.03 9.93 22.42
CA ARG A 6 -3.22 9.96 23.29
C ARG A 6 -3.33 8.67 24.10
N ARG A 7 -3.11 7.51 23.47
CA ARG A 7 -3.11 6.20 24.14
C ARG A 7 -1.93 6.10 25.12
N GLN A 8 -0.77 6.62 24.78
CA GLN A 8 0.39 6.66 25.67
C GLN A 8 0.13 7.52 26.92
N ARG A 9 -0.57 8.65 26.83
CA ARG A 9 -1.01 9.43 27.99
C ARG A 9 -2.04 8.70 28.87
N GLN A 10 -2.94 7.93 28.26
CA GLN A 10 -3.88 7.09 29.00
C GLN A 10 -3.16 5.92 29.70
N MET A 11 -2.10 5.39 29.12
CA MET A 11 -1.26 4.34 29.73
C MET A 11 -0.52 4.84 30.99
N CYS A 12 -0.07 6.09 31.01
CA CYS A 12 0.61 6.67 32.17
C CYS A 12 -0.31 7.03 33.35
N ILE A 13 -1.63 7.05 33.16
CA ILE A 13 -2.56 7.56 34.17
C ILE A 13 -3.26 6.45 34.98
N ARG A 14 -3.29 5.19 34.50
CA ARG A 14 -4.03 4.10 35.18
C ARG A 14 -3.31 2.74 35.04
N ASP A 15 -2.53 2.39 36.06
CA ASP A 15 -1.91 1.04 36.18
C ASP A 15 -2.94 -0.11 36.22
N SER A 16 -4.23 0.18 36.39
CA SER A 16 -5.29 -0.81 36.45
C SER A 16 -5.86 -1.24 35.08
N VAL A 17 -5.57 -0.48 34.01
CA VAL A 17 -6.08 -0.79 32.66
C VAL A 17 -4.96 -1.33 31.77
N LYS A 18 -5.14 -2.53 31.23
CA LYS A 18 -4.22 -3.13 30.28
C LYS A 18 -4.52 -2.59 28.88
N ILE A 19 -3.48 -2.09 28.18
CA ILE A 19 -3.58 -1.57 26.83
C ILE A 19 -2.67 -2.36 25.92
N VAL A 20 -3.26 -3.04 24.94
CA VAL A 20 -2.56 -3.78 23.89
C VAL A 20 -2.95 -3.18 22.54
N GLY A 21 -1.95 -2.78 21.76
CA GLY A 21 -2.13 -2.28 20.40
C GLY A 21 -2.27 -3.41 19.39
N ILE A 22 -3.21 -3.26 18.45
CA ILE A 22 -3.29 -4.11 17.25
C ILE A 22 -2.84 -3.23 16.08
N PRO A 23 -1.83 -3.65 15.28
CA PRO A 23 -1.41 -2.87 14.11
C PRO A 23 -2.56 -2.79 13.11
N LYS A 24 -2.77 -1.61 12.51
CA LYS A 24 -3.75 -1.39 11.45
C LYS A 24 -3.27 -0.25 10.54
N THR A 25 -2.87 -0.60 9.36
CA THR A 25 -2.62 0.31 8.23
C THR A 25 -2.53 -0.52 6.96
N ILE A 26 -3.03 0.00 5.84
CA ILE A 26 -2.81 -0.62 4.53
C ILE A 26 -1.42 -0.30 3.98
N ASP A 27 -0.74 0.72 4.52
CA ASP A 27 0.55 1.20 4.02
C ASP A 27 1.72 0.26 4.36
N ASN A 28 1.49 -0.70 5.28
CA ASN A 28 2.49 -1.68 5.72
C ASN A 28 3.79 -1.07 6.27
N ASP A 29 3.70 0.11 6.82
CA ASP A 29 4.80 0.98 7.24
C ASP A 29 5.20 0.87 8.71
N LEU A 30 4.58 -0.05 9.49
CA LEU A 30 4.91 -0.28 10.89
C LEU A 30 6.11 -1.23 11.03
N CYS A 31 7.10 -0.79 11.81
CA CYS A 31 8.27 -1.61 12.14
C CYS A 31 7.94 -2.79 13.07
N ILE A 32 8.85 -3.77 13.15
CA ILE A 32 8.83 -4.95 14.04
C ILE A 32 7.71 -5.96 13.69
N THR A 33 6.78 -5.64 12.83
CA THR A 33 5.83 -6.59 12.26
C THR A 33 6.16 -6.87 10.80
N ASP A 34 6.02 -8.13 10.36
CA ASP A 34 6.28 -8.48 8.95
C ASP A 34 5.34 -7.71 8.02
N HIS A 35 4.07 -7.70 8.34
CA HIS A 35 3.05 -6.94 7.63
C HIS A 35 1.93 -6.55 8.59
N THR A 36 1.01 -5.72 8.09
CA THR A 36 -0.10 -5.17 8.86
C THR A 36 -1.44 -5.61 8.30
N PRO A 37 -2.45 -5.88 9.16
CA PRO A 37 -3.83 -6.14 8.71
C PRO A 37 -4.35 -5.03 7.80
N GLY A 38 -4.92 -5.44 6.67
CA GLY A 38 -5.42 -4.57 5.61
C GLY A 38 -4.46 -4.43 4.43
N TYR A 39 -3.14 -4.62 4.62
CA TYR A 39 -2.17 -4.52 3.53
C TYR A 39 -2.40 -5.60 2.45
N GLY A 40 -2.55 -6.87 2.84
CA GLY A 40 -2.75 -7.96 1.88
C GLY A 40 -3.99 -7.78 1.01
N SER A 41 -5.09 -7.33 1.60
CA SER A 41 -6.34 -7.03 0.89
C SER A 41 -6.19 -5.82 -0.04
N ALA A 42 -5.55 -4.75 0.41
CA ALA A 42 -5.32 -3.56 -0.40
C ALA A 42 -4.34 -3.86 -1.56
N ALA A 43 -3.29 -4.65 -1.32
CA ALA A 43 -2.35 -5.11 -2.33
C ALA A 43 -3.05 -5.95 -3.41
N LYS A 44 -3.97 -6.86 -3.01
CA LYS A 44 -4.80 -7.64 -3.94
C LYS A 44 -5.67 -6.74 -4.81
N TYR A 45 -6.30 -5.74 -4.22
CA TYR A 45 -7.10 -4.75 -4.95
C TYR A 45 -6.25 -3.98 -5.96
N VAL A 46 -5.10 -3.46 -5.53
CA VAL A 46 -4.16 -2.74 -6.40
C VAL A 46 -3.72 -3.62 -7.57
N ALA A 47 -3.27 -4.86 -7.31
CA ALA A 47 -2.83 -5.78 -8.36
C ALA A 47 -3.96 -6.09 -9.35
N SER A 48 -5.18 -6.37 -8.87
CA SER A 48 -6.34 -6.65 -9.71
C SER A 48 -6.72 -5.46 -10.58
N THR A 49 -6.75 -4.26 -9.99
CA THR A 49 -7.05 -3.02 -10.71
C THR A 49 -6.00 -2.71 -11.78
N LEU A 50 -4.71 -2.92 -11.48
CA LEU A 50 -3.65 -2.73 -12.47
C LEU A 50 -3.72 -3.76 -13.61
N LEU A 51 -4.14 -5.00 -13.32
CA LEU A 51 -4.40 -6.00 -14.35
C LEU A 51 -5.54 -5.58 -15.28
N GLU A 52 -6.66 -5.10 -14.73
CA GLU A 52 -7.82 -4.61 -15.50
C GLU A 52 -7.46 -3.38 -16.35
N ILE A 53 -6.74 -2.41 -15.79
CA ILE A 53 -6.23 -1.24 -16.51
C ILE A 53 -5.26 -1.66 -17.61
N GLY A 54 -4.41 -2.65 -17.35
CA GLY A 54 -3.48 -3.23 -18.32
C GLY A 54 -4.21 -3.81 -19.53
N HIS A 55 -5.27 -4.57 -19.30
CA HIS A 55 -6.12 -5.11 -20.36
C HIS A 55 -6.83 -4.01 -21.16
N ASP A 56 -7.49 -3.05 -20.49
CA ASP A 56 -8.13 -1.92 -21.19
C ASP A 56 -7.13 -1.13 -22.03
N THR A 57 -5.96 -0.87 -21.50
CA THR A 57 -4.92 -0.10 -22.17
C THR A 57 -4.37 -0.83 -23.41
N SER A 58 -4.22 -2.16 -23.34
CA SER A 58 -3.58 -2.97 -24.39
C SER A 58 -4.36 -3.03 -25.71
N ILE A 59 -5.66 -2.73 -25.73
CA ILE A 59 -6.50 -2.78 -26.92
C ILE A 59 -6.35 -1.58 -27.86
N TYR A 60 -5.70 -0.51 -27.41
CA TYR A 60 -5.57 0.70 -28.23
C TYR A 60 -4.45 0.56 -29.28
N PRO A 61 -4.71 0.89 -30.55
CA PRO A 61 -3.74 0.75 -31.66
C PRO A 61 -2.71 1.89 -31.70
N ILE A 62 -2.81 2.87 -30.79
CA ILE A 62 -1.92 4.04 -30.73
C ILE A 62 -1.05 3.99 -29.47
N ASN A 63 0.15 4.56 -29.55
CA ASN A 63 1.01 4.71 -28.39
C ASN A 63 0.32 5.52 -27.30
N SER A 64 0.29 4.96 -26.09
CA SER A 64 -0.33 5.62 -24.95
C SER A 64 0.39 5.32 -23.64
N VAL A 65 0.24 6.22 -22.68
CA VAL A 65 0.73 6.04 -21.30
C VAL A 65 -0.44 6.21 -20.34
N THR A 66 -0.62 5.26 -19.44
CA THR A 66 -1.56 5.36 -18.33
C THR A 66 -0.78 5.33 -17.02
N ILE A 67 -0.89 6.38 -16.23
CA ILE A 67 -0.24 6.50 -14.93
C ILE A 67 -1.29 6.17 -13.87
N VAL A 68 -0.97 5.29 -12.94
CA VAL A 68 -1.83 4.91 -11.83
C VAL A 68 -1.18 5.33 -10.53
N GLU A 69 -1.77 6.32 -9.87
CA GLU A 69 -1.33 6.83 -8.58
C GLU A 69 -1.92 5.97 -7.46
N ILE A 70 -1.06 5.51 -6.57
CA ILE A 70 -1.36 4.57 -5.50
C ILE A 70 -0.96 5.20 -4.16
N MET A 71 -1.74 4.97 -3.10
CA MET A 71 -1.42 5.43 -1.75
C MET A 71 -0.10 4.85 -1.25
N GLY A 72 0.58 5.61 -0.43
CA GLY A 72 1.86 5.25 0.17
C GLY A 72 2.78 6.46 0.25
N ARG A 73 2.55 7.33 1.26
CA ARG A 73 3.29 8.60 1.40
C ARG A 73 4.77 8.41 1.63
N ASP A 74 5.11 7.57 2.59
CA ASP A 74 6.49 7.41 3.05
C ASP A 74 7.06 6.02 2.79
N ALA A 75 6.21 5.06 2.37
CA ALA A 75 6.60 3.70 2.05
C ALA A 75 5.83 3.17 0.83
N GLY A 76 6.53 2.54 -0.10
CA GLY A 76 6.02 2.10 -1.40
C GLY A 76 5.42 0.70 -1.43
N TRP A 77 5.05 0.12 -0.30
CA TRP A 77 4.58 -1.27 -0.24
C TRP A 77 3.36 -1.56 -1.13
N LEU A 78 2.34 -0.68 -1.14
CA LEU A 78 1.17 -0.86 -1.99
C LEU A 78 1.51 -0.66 -3.47
N THR A 79 2.31 0.35 -3.77
CA THR A 79 2.75 0.62 -5.15
C THR A 79 3.60 -0.53 -5.68
N GLY A 80 4.53 -1.06 -4.87
CA GLY A 80 5.32 -2.24 -5.21
C GLY A 80 4.45 -3.46 -5.48
N ALA A 81 3.37 -3.67 -4.69
CA ALA A 81 2.46 -4.79 -4.87
C ALA A 81 1.73 -4.79 -6.23
N SER A 82 1.72 -3.68 -6.94
CA SER A 82 1.21 -3.60 -8.31
C SER A 82 1.92 -4.56 -9.28
N VAL A 83 3.17 -4.97 -8.97
CA VAL A 83 3.92 -5.97 -9.76
C VAL A 83 3.18 -7.29 -9.87
N LEU A 84 2.35 -7.65 -8.87
CA LEU A 84 1.57 -8.89 -8.84
C LEU A 84 0.47 -8.95 -9.92
N ALA A 85 0.19 -7.84 -10.61
CA ALA A 85 -0.67 -7.80 -11.79
C ALA A 85 -0.02 -8.48 -13.01
N ARG A 86 1.30 -8.63 -13.01
CA ARG A 86 2.04 -9.23 -14.14
C ARG A 86 1.83 -10.73 -14.20
N ASN A 87 1.62 -11.22 -15.40
CA ASN A 87 1.53 -12.64 -15.69
C ASN A 87 1.94 -12.92 -17.14
N LYS A 88 1.80 -14.16 -17.60
CA LYS A 88 2.18 -14.54 -18.97
C LYS A 88 1.43 -13.80 -20.09
N TYR A 89 0.32 -13.12 -19.77
CA TYR A 89 -0.50 -12.38 -20.74
C TYR A 89 -0.52 -10.88 -20.51
N ASN A 90 -0.10 -10.42 -19.33
CA ASN A 90 -0.11 -9.02 -18.95
C ASN A 90 1.26 -8.62 -18.39
N HIS A 91 1.90 -7.66 -19.00
CA HIS A 91 3.19 -7.10 -18.57
C HIS A 91 3.04 -5.82 -17.76
N ALA A 92 1.81 -5.27 -17.64
CA ALA A 92 1.55 -4.07 -16.85
C ALA A 92 1.49 -4.40 -15.34
N PRO A 93 1.94 -3.45 -14.50
CA PRO A 93 2.60 -2.19 -14.84
C PRO A 93 4.01 -2.40 -15.41
N HIS A 94 4.40 -1.56 -16.38
CA HIS A 94 5.70 -1.66 -17.05
C HIS A 94 6.81 -0.95 -16.28
N LEU A 95 6.43 0.08 -15.50
CA LEU A 95 7.31 0.85 -14.63
C LEU A 95 6.63 1.03 -13.26
N ILE A 96 7.42 1.01 -12.19
CA ILE A 96 6.96 1.15 -10.81
C ILE A 96 7.89 2.10 -10.08
N TYR A 97 7.37 3.25 -9.62
CA TYR A 97 8.14 4.26 -8.89
C TYR A 97 7.71 4.34 -7.43
N LEU A 98 8.67 4.10 -6.53
CA LEU A 98 8.47 4.05 -5.09
C LEU A 98 9.08 5.28 -4.39
N PRO A 99 8.57 5.70 -3.22
CA PRO A 99 9.09 6.86 -2.49
C PRO A 99 10.48 6.62 -1.89
N GLU A 100 10.93 5.38 -1.81
CA GLU A 100 12.25 4.99 -1.31
C GLU A 100 13.40 5.38 -2.23
N VAL A 101 13.12 5.74 -3.48
CA VAL A 101 14.13 6.17 -4.46
C VAL A 101 13.84 7.59 -4.88
N ALA A 102 14.86 8.44 -4.85
CA ALA A 102 14.73 9.81 -5.33
C ALA A 102 14.32 9.83 -6.81
N PHE A 103 13.25 10.56 -7.12
CA PHE A 103 12.72 10.70 -8.46
C PHE A 103 13.57 11.66 -9.28
N ASP A 104 14.01 11.22 -10.46
CA ASP A 104 14.67 12.02 -11.46
C ASP A 104 13.81 12.15 -12.71
N GLU A 105 13.45 13.40 -13.07
CA GLU A 105 12.54 13.67 -14.17
C GLU A 105 13.15 13.28 -15.54
N ALA A 106 14.43 13.53 -15.74
CA ALA A 106 15.10 13.22 -16.99
C ALA A 106 15.19 11.71 -17.22
N GLN A 107 15.53 10.96 -16.14
CA GLN A 107 15.55 9.50 -16.17
C GLN A 107 14.13 8.93 -16.39
N PHE A 108 13.12 9.49 -15.75
CA PHE A 108 11.72 9.10 -15.93
C PHE A 108 11.27 9.21 -17.38
N ILE A 109 11.57 10.32 -18.06
CA ILE A 109 11.22 10.53 -19.46
C ILE A 109 11.93 9.52 -20.36
N GLU A 110 13.19 9.17 -20.09
CA GLU A 110 13.90 8.13 -20.84
C GLU A 110 13.31 6.75 -20.60
N ASP A 111 12.97 6.41 -19.35
CA ASP A 111 12.31 5.15 -19.00
C ASP A 111 10.99 4.99 -19.75
N VAL A 112 10.16 6.04 -19.79
CA VAL A 112 8.89 6.05 -20.52
C VAL A 112 9.13 5.90 -22.03
N ARG A 113 10.14 6.59 -22.59
CA ARG A 113 10.49 6.49 -24.01
C ARG A 113 10.92 5.08 -24.41
N GLU A 114 11.74 4.44 -23.59
CA GLU A 114 12.16 3.05 -23.79
C GLU A 114 10.98 2.07 -23.68
N ALA A 115 10.14 2.28 -22.67
CA ALA A 115 8.95 1.44 -22.48
C ALA A 115 7.98 1.53 -23.65
N ILE A 116 7.70 2.73 -24.18
CA ILE A 116 6.84 2.93 -25.36
C ILE A 116 7.39 2.21 -26.61
N LYS A 117 8.71 2.23 -26.82
CA LYS A 117 9.33 1.48 -27.94
C LYS A 117 9.10 -0.02 -27.83
N LYS A 118 9.03 -0.55 -26.61
CA LYS A 118 8.89 -1.98 -26.34
C LYS A 118 7.43 -2.47 -26.32
N TYR A 119 6.52 -1.66 -25.73
CA TYR A 119 5.18 -2.10 -25.38
C TYR A 119 4.03 -1.36 -26.07
N ASN A 120 4.30 -0.31 -26.85
CA ASN A 120 3.34 0.62 -27.43
C ASN A 120 2.45 1.33 -26.35
N ASN A 121 1.75 0.54 -25.55
CA ASN A 121 0.91 1.02 -24.46
C ASN A 121 1.58 0.75 -23.12
N VAL A 122 1.89 1.81 -22.38
CA VAL A 122 2.64 1.74 -21.12
C VAL A 122 1.72 2.05 -19.95
N VAL A 123 1.76 1.20 -18.92
CA VAL A 123 1.13 1.45 -17.63
C VAL A 123 2.23 1.68 -16.61
N ILE A 124 2.13 2.76 -15.85
CA ILE A 124 3.08 3.18 -14.83
C ILE A 124 2.35 3.17 -13.48
N ALA A 125 2.85 2.43 -12.52
CA ALA A 125 2.43 2.53 -11.12
C ALA A 125 3.34 3.54 -10.40
N VAL A 126 2.76 4.48 -9.67
CA VAL A 126 3.52 5.49 -8.94
C VAL A 126 2.92 5.71 -7.55
N SER A 127 3.79 5.82 -6.54
CA SER A 127 3.35 6.24 -5.21
C SER A 127 3.05 7.74 -5.19
N GLU A 128 1.99 8.12 -4.46
CA GLU A 128 1.68 9.52 -4.20
C GLU A 128 2.83 10.28 -3.51
N GLY A 129 3.70 9.56 -2.82
CA GLY A 129 4.75 10.09 -1.97
C GLY A 129 6.14 10.16 -2.61
N ILE A 130 6.31 10.01 -3.92
CA ILE A 130 7.62 10.15 -4.55
C ILE A 130 8.19 11.56 -4.36
N LYS A 131 9.51 11.63 -4.12
CA LYS A 131 10.24 12.87 -3.84
C LYS A 131 11.45 12.98 -4.75
N ASN A 132 11.85 14.20 -5.09
CA ASN A 132 13.11 14.45 -5.77
C ASN A 132 14.31 14.30 -4.80
N ALA A 133 15.53 14.49 -5.31
CA ALA A 133 16.75 14.37 -4.53
C ALA A 133 16.84 15.36 -3.35
N GLU A 134 16.16 16.50 -3.43
CA GLU A 134 16.06 17.49 -2.36
C GLU A 134 14.98 17.15 -1.32
N GLY A 135 14.30 16.00 -1.46
CA GLY A 135 13.23 15.56 -0.55
C GLY A 135 11.88 16.27 -0.76
N LYS A 136 11.71 17.01 -1.85
CA LYS A 136 10.46 17.68 -2.20
C LYS A 136 9.54 16.72 -2.96
N TYR A 137 8.25 16.67 -2.55
CA TYR A 137 7.24 15.86 -3.22
C TYR A 137 6.98 16.30 -4.67
N ILE A 138 6.77 15.33 -5.55
CA ILE A 138 6.38 15.52 -6.96
C ILE A 138 4.85 15.63 -7.08
N SER A 139 4.20 16.26 -6.15
CA SER A 139 2.75 16.43 -6.14
C SER A 139 2.35 17.74 -6.83
N ALA A 140 1.22 17.72 -7.55
CA ALA A 140 0.65 18.91 -8.20
C ALA A 140 0.00 19.88 -7.21
N THR A 141 -0.34 19.42 -6.01
CA THR A 141 -1.02 20.23 -4.99
C THR A 141 0.02 20.75 -3.98
N SER A 142 0.04 22.05 -3.75
CA SER A 142 0.75 22.63 -2.60
C SER A 142 0.12 22.06 -1.33
N ALA A 143 0.96 21.49 -0.47
CA ALA A 143 0.55 20.76 0.70
C ALA A 143 -0.43 21.56 1.58
N VAL A 144 -1.68 21.11 1.61
CA VAL A 144 -2.61 21.43 2.70
C VAL A 144 -2.32 20.41 3.79
N GLU A 145 -1.88 20.88 4.95
CA GLU A 145 -1.64 20.02 6.11
C GLU A 145 -2.99 19.57 6.70
N ASP A 146 -3.10 18.28 7.00
CA ASP A 146 -4.22 17.75 7.76
C ASP A 146 -4.12 18.20 9.24
N THR A 147 -5.17 17.92 10.04
CA THR A 147 -5.22 18.25 11.47
C THR A 147 -4.08 17.63 12.30
N PHE A 148 -3.24 16.80 11.70
CA PHE A 148 -2.11 16.11 12.32
C PHE A 148 -0.75 16.59 11.81
N GLY A 149 -0.72 17.64 10.96
CA GLY A 149 0.49 18.19 10.38
C GLY A 149 1.06 17.37 9.20
N HIS A 150 0.24 16.51 8.59
CA HIS A 150 0.65 15.78 7.40
C HIS A 150 0.14 16.48 6.14
N SER A 151 1.00 16.64 5.16
CA SER A 151 0.63 17.14 3.84
C SER A 151 -0.39 16.20 3.20
N GLN A 152 -1.54 16.74 2.77
CA GLN A 152 -2.42 16.00 1.87
C GLN A 152 -1.74 15.94 0.49
N LEU A 153 -1.26 14.74 0.14
CA LEU A 153 -0.67 14.50 -1.17
C LEU A 153 -1.76 14.06 -2.14
N SER A 154 -1.79 14.66 -3.30
CA SER A 154 -2.59 14.22 -4.44
C SER A 154 -2.06 14.85 -5.71
N GLY A 155 -2.34 14.20 -6.86
CA GLY A 155 -1.97 14.72 -8.16
C GLY A 155 -0.52 14.48 -8.56
N THR A 156 0.18 13.55 -7.93
CA THR A 156 1.48 13.05 -8.41
C THR A 156 1.34 12.49 -9.83
N GLY A 157 0.34 11.63 -10.06
CA GLY A 157 0.03 11.12 -11.39
C GLY A 157 -0.29 12.22 -12.39
N LYS A 158 -0.96 13.28 -11.95
CA LYS A 158 -1.28 14.45 -12.80
C LYS A 158 -0.04 15.27 -13.14
N CYS A 159 0.87 15.42 -12.20
CA CYS A 159 2.17 16.07 -12.43
C CYS A 159 2.98 15.28 -13.46
N LEU A 160 3.10 13.96 -13.31
CA LEU A 160 3.79 13.10 -14.28
C LEU A 160 3.12 13.10 -15.65
N GLU A 161 1.79 13.14 -15.71
CA GLU A 161 1.03 13.30 -16.96
C GLU A 161 1.44 14.59 -17.68
N TYR A 162 1.57 15.70 -16.94
CA TYR A 162 2.03 16.98 -17.49
C TYR A 162 3.46 16.89 -18.02
N ILE A 163 4.38 16.30 -17.23
CA ILE A 163 5.78 16.10 -17.62
C ILE A 163 5.85 15.29 -18.93
N ILE A 164 5.11 14.19 -19.06
CA ILE A 164 5.09 13.39 -20.28
C ILE A 164 4.56 14.21 -21.47
N LYS A 165 3.48 14.96 -21.29
CA LYS A 165 2.90 15.80 -22.36
C LYS A 165 3.87 16.86 -22.89
N GLN A 166 4.71 17.40 -22.02
CA GLN A 166 5.71 18.39 -22.42
C GLN A 166 6.88 17.80 -23.22
N ASN A 167 7.22 16.55 -22.97
CA ASN A 167 8.43 15.92 -23.47
C ASN A 167 8.21 14.85 -24.55
N LEU A 168 6.98 14.26 -24.61
CA LEU A 168 6.68 13.17 -25.53
C LEU A 168 5.34 13.40 -26.24
N GLN A 169 5.30 13.12 -27.56
CA GLN A 169 4.08 13.23 -28.37
C GLN A 169 3.26 11.94 -28.30
N VAL A 170 2.72 11.62 -27.13
CA VAL A 170 1.90 10.43 -26.90
C VAL A 170 0.63 10.76 -26.14
N LYS A 171 -0.40 9.96 -26.32
CA LYS A 171 -1.61 10.06 -25.50
C LYS A 171 -1.26 9.64 -24.07
N VAL A 172 -1.54 10.50 -23.10
CA VAL A 172 -1.29 10.19 -21.69
C VAL A 172 -2.52 10.52 -20.84
N ARG A 173 -2.77 9.69 -19.84
CA ARG A 173 -3.80 9.89 -18.81
C ARG A 173 -3.29 9.43 -17.46
N SER A 174 -3.84 10.00 -16.40
CA SER A 174 -3.59 9.56 -15.02
C SER A 174 -4.89 9.13 -14.34
N VAL A 175 -4.78 8.15 -13.46
CA VAL A 175 -5.85 7.61 -12.61
C VAL A 175 -5.34 7.59 -11.18
N GLU A 176 -6.10 8.15 -10.26
CA GLU A 176 -5.83 8.07 -8.82
C GLU A 176 -6.74 6.99 -8.21
N ILE A 177 -6.19 5.94 -7.64
CA ILE A 177 -6.97 4.90 -6.96
C ILE A 177 -7.55 5.45 -5.65
N ASN A 178 -6.82 6.30 -4.98
CA ASN A 178 -7.22 7.03 -3.78
C ASN A 178 -7.86 6.09 -2.72
N ILE A 179 -9.02 6.46 -2.16
CA ILE A 179 -9.67 5.69 -1.07
C ILE A 179 -10.16 4.29 -1.50
N LEU A 180 -10.34 4.03 -2.78
CA LEU A 180 -10.88 2.75 -3.27
C LEU A 180 -10.07 1.54 -2.79
N GLN A 181 -8.76 1.66 -2.76
CA GLN A 181 -7.85 0.58 -2.32
C GLN A 181 -7.99 0.18 -0.85
N ARG A 182 -8.64 0.99 -0.02
CA ARG A 182 -8.86 0.68 1.40
C ARG A 182 -10.32 0.36 1.76
N CYS A 183 -11.24 0.42 0.81
CA CYS A 183 -12.67 0.20 1.07
C CYS A 183 -13.28 -0.92 0.23
N ALA A 184 -12.52 -1.59 -0.65
CA ALA A 184 -12.98 -2.62 -1.55
C ALA A 184 -13.04 -4.01 -0.86
N ALA A 185 -13.92 -4.19 0.13
CA ALA A 185 -14.02 -5.43 0.91
C ALA A 185 -14.36 -6.67 0.05
N HIS A 186 -14.98 -6.48 -1.12
CA HIS A 186 -15.28 -7.55 -2.07
C HIS A 186 -14.04 -8.18 -2.73
N MET A 187 -12.88 -7.53 -2.62
CA MET A 187 -11.59 -8.02 -3.12
C MET A 187 -10.59 -8.35 -2.00
N SER A 188 -11.07 -8.63 -0.80
CA SER A 188 -10.20 -8.95 0.33
C SER A 188 -9.42 -10.26 0.14
N SER A 189 -8.29 -10.39 0.82
CA SER A 189 -7.50 -11.61 0.90
C SER A 189 -7.93 -12.46 2.11
N ILE A 190 -8.09 -13.76 1.92
CA ILE A 190 -8.36 -14.70 3.03
C ILE A 190 -7.16 -14.78 3.99
N THR A 191 -5.94 -14.71 3.47
CA THR A 191 -4.72 -14.65 4.30
C THR A 191 -4.78 -13.45 5.24
N ASP A 192 -5.05 -12.26 4.73
CA ASP A 192 -5.13 -11.02 5.50
C ASP A 192 -6.24 -11.07 6.56
N ILE A 193 -7.46 -11.51 6.17
CA ILE A 193 -8.60 -11.66 7.11
C ILE A 193 -8.25 -12.64 8.24
N GLY A 194 -7.69 -13.80 7.89
CA GLY A 194 -7.33 -14.84 8.86
C GLY A 194 -6.25 -14.37 9.83
N GLU A 195 -5.29 -13.60 9.35
CA GLU A 195 -4.21 -13.06 10.18
C GLU A 195 -4.68 -11.88 11.03
N ALA A 196 -5.55 -11.02 10.52
CA ALA A 196 -6.19 -9.97 11.31
C ALA A 196 -6.97 -10.56 12.50
N PHE A 197 -7.72 -11.66 12.28
CA PHE A 197 -8.42 -12.37 13.35
C PHE A 197 -7.43 -12.97 14.37
N ARG A 198 -6.35 -13.61 13.91
CA ARG A 198 -5.32 -14.18 14.79
C ARG A 198 -4.60 -13.14 15.63
N LEU A 199 -4.29 -11.96 15.04
CA LEU A 199 -3.71 -10.82 15.76
C LEU A 199 -4.66 -10.28 16.83
N GLY A 200 -5.95 -10.13 16.50
CA GLY A 200 -6.97 -9.72 17.45
C GLY A 200 -7.09 -10.70 18.65
N ARG A 201 -7.12 -12.00 18.35
CA ARG A 201 -7.12 -13.05 19.38
C ARG A 201 -5.86 -12.98 20.25
N HIS A 202 -4.68 -12.87 19.64
CA HIS A 202 -3.41 -12.79 20.38
C HIS A 202 -3.33 -11.52 21.25
N ALA A 203 -3.92 -10.41 20.82
CA ALA A 203 -4.00 -9.20 21.64
C ALA A 203 -4.80 -9.42 22.93
N VAL A 204 -5.90 -10.17 22.87
CA VAL A 204 -6.69 -10.54 24.06
C VAL A 204 -5.88 -11.46 24.96
N GLU A 205 -5.24 -12.50 24.43
CA GLU A 205 -4.37 -13.43 25.18
C GLU A 205 -3.25 -12.66 25.88
N THR A 206 -2.56 -11.75 25.17
CA THR A 206 -1.50 -10.88 25.70
C THR A 206 -1.99 -9.99 26.87
N ALA A 207 -3.19 -9.44 26.75
CA ALA A 207 -3.80 -8.66 27.84
C ALA A 207 -4.14 -9.52 29.07
N LEU A 208 -4.63 -10.74 28.87
CA LEU A 208 -4.92 -11.71 29.93
C LEU A 208 -3.65 -12.18 30.65
N GLU A 209 -2.50 -12.26 29.95
CA GLU A 209 -1.19 -12.51 30.56
C GLU A 209 -0.69 -11.33 31.41
N GLY A 210 -1.42 -10.23 31.46
CA GLY A 210 -1.09 -9.04 32.25
C GLY A 210 -0.16 -8.05 31.57
N LYS A 211 0.23 -8.27 30.30
CA LYS A 211 1.06 -7.34 29.53
C LYS A 211 0.27 -6.07 29.20
N SER A 212 0.99 -4.94 29.14
CA SER A 212 0.44 -3.63 28.79
C SER A 212 1.51 -2.77 28.13
N GLY A 213 1.13 -1.84 27.27
CA GLY A 213 2.07 -0.99 26.55
C GLY A 213 2.75 -1.69 25.38
N VAL A 214 2.20 -2.79 24.93
CA VAL A 214 2.71 -3.60 23.82
C VAL A 214 1.81 -3.51 22.58
N MET A 215 2.38 -3.78 21.42
CA MET A 215 1.67 -3.99 20.16
C MET A 215 1.88 -5.46 19.74
N VAL A 216 0.81 -6.14 19.35
CA VAL A 216 0.93 -7.48 18.74
C VAL A 216 1.51 -7.39 17.34
N THR A 217 2.21 -8.44 16.92
CA THR A 217 2.97 -8.45 15.66
C THR A 217 2.78 -9.76 14.92
N ALA A 218 2.84 -9.72 13.59
CA ALA A 218 3.01 -10.88 12.74
C ALA A 218 4.50 -11.11 12.48
N ILE A 219 4.97 -12.33 12.68
CA ILE A 219 6.38 -12.72 12.49
C ILE A 219 6.41 -13.83 11.44
N ARG A 220 6.86 -13.52 10.23
CA ARG A 220 6.99 -14.52 9.15
C ARG A 220 8.01 -15.58 9.53
N LYS A 221 7.67 -16.84 9.33
CA LYS A 221 8.51 -18.00 9.59
C LYS A 221 9.00 -18.69 8.33
N ALA A 222 8.15 -18.71 7.29
CA ALA A 222 8.50 -19.31 6.00
C ALA A 222 7.63 -18.69 4.90
N ASN A 223 8.15 -18.72 3.66
CA ASN A 223 7.40 -18.36 2.46
C ASN A 223 6.76 -19.60 1.81
N GLU A 224 7.41 -20.77 1.88
CA GLU A 224 6.92 -22.03 1.32
C GLU A 224 7.10 -23.20 2.31
N PRO A 225 6.03 -23.75 2.88
CA PRO A 225 4.69 -23.17 2.89
C PRO A 225 4.65 -21.88 3.70
N TYR A 226 3.87 -20.89 3.25
CA TYR A 226 3.74 -19.62 3.95
C TYR A 226 3.20 -19.82 5.36
N SER A 227 3.88 -19.22 6.33
CA SER A 227 3.46 -19.29 7.74
C SER A 227 3.93 -18.09 8.53
N VAL A 228 3.09 -17.65 9.49
CA VAL A 228 3.39 -16.61 10.45
C VAL A 228 3.09 -17.06 11.87
N LYS A 229 3.88 -16.57 12.80
CA LYS A 229 3.63 -16.67 14.26
C LYS A 229 3.22 -15.30 14.77
N MET A 230 2.26 -15.25 15.68
CA MET A 230 1.93 -14.03 16.41
C MET A 230 2.95 -13.80 17.54
N GLY A 231 3.31 -12.53 17.75
CA GLY A 231 4.21 -12.08 18.80
C GLY A 231 3.74 -10.74 19.35
N ASP A 232 4.52 -10.16 20.22
CA ASP A 232 4.30 -8.82 20.74
C ASP A 232 5.63 -8.06 20.90
N THR A 233 5.57 -6.74 20.91
CA THR A 233 6.71 -5.84 21.14
C THR A 233 6.27 -4.62 21.94
N ASP A 234 7.18 -4.01 22.70
CA ASP A 234 6.91 -2.72 23.34
C ASP A 234 6.56 -1.67 22.25
N VAL A 235 5.51 -0.91 22.49
CA VAL A 235 5.04 0.13 21.55
C VAL A 235 6.12 1.17 21.24
N LYS A 236 7.08 1.37 22.15
CA LYS A 236 8.23 2.26 21.96
C LYS A 236 9.13 1.84 20.80
N ASN A 237 9.20 0.55 20.52
CA ASN A 237 10.00 0.01 19.42
C ASN A 237 9.39 0.27 18.03
N VAL A 238 8.14 0.74 18.00
CA VAL A 238 7.37 0.99 16.75
C VAL A 238 7.06 2.47 16.57
N ALA A 239 6.85 3.18 17.67
CA ALA A 239 6.40 4.57 17.62
C ALA A 239 7.43 5.49 16.96
N GLY A 240 7.00 6.24 15.93
CA GLY A 240 7.84 7.20 15.23
C GLY A 240 8.81 6.61 14.21
N LEU A 241 8.76 5.29 13.99
CA LEU A 241 9.55 4.62 12.95
C LEU A 241 8.67 4.27 11.75
N VAL A 242 9.27 4.28 10.57
CA VAL A 242 8.63 3.90 9.30
C VAL A 242 9.39 2.71 8.71
N LYS A 243 8.65 1.67 8.33
CA LYS A 243 9.20 0.51 7.62
C LYS A 243 9.13 0.76 6.12
N HIS A 244 10.26 1.05 5.53
CA HIS A 244 10.42 1.21 4.09
C HIS A 244 10.54 -0.12 3.36
N VAL A 245 10.28 -0.12 2.05
CA VAL A 245 10.66 -1.21 1.17
C VAL A 245 12.19 -1.29 1.15
N PRO A 246 12.81 -2.47 1.39
CA PRO A 246 14.25 -2.61 1.34
C PRO A 246 14.82 -2.17 -0.02
N ARG A 247 15.94 -1.43 -0.01
CA ARG A 247 16.52 -0.90 -1.26
C ARG A 247 16.91 -2.02 -2.23
N GLU A 248 17.35 -3.16 -1.71
CA GLU A 248 17.68 -4.36 -2.48
C GLU A 248 16.48 -5.04 -3.15
N TRP A 249 15.25 -4.70 -2.72
CA TRP A 249 14.01 -5.16 -3.37
C TRP A 249 13.52 -4.23 -4.47
N ILE A 250 14.27 -3.18 -4.75
CA ILE A 250 14.06 -2.23 -5.84
C ILE A 250 15.23 -2.39 -6.80
N ASN A 251 15.00 -2.43 -8.11
CA ASN A 251 16.06 -2.56 -9.09
C ASN A 251 17.04 -1.38 -9.02
N GLU A 252 18.22 -1.53 -9.61
CA GLU A 252 19.27 -0.50 -9.59
C GLU A 252 18.80 0.83 -10.17
N ARG A 253 17.98 0.78 -11.22
CA ARG A 253 17.43 1.96 -11.92
C ARG A 253 16.33 2.68 -11.12
N GLY A 254 15.75 2.03 -10.10
CA GLY A 254 14.70 2.61 -9.24
C GLY A 254 13.31 2.69 -9.87
N ASN A 255 13.07 1.97 -10.94
CA ASN A 255 11.84 2.02 -11.73
C ASN A 255 11.10 0.68 -11.80
N ASP A 256 11.47 -0.29 -10.95
CA ASP A 256 10.82 -1.58 -10.81
C ASP A 256 11.22 -2.25 -9.49
N VAL A 257 10.50 -3.30 -9.09
CA VAL A 257 10.79 -4.13 -7.93
C VAL A 257 11.36 -5.49 -8.34
N THR A 258 12.12 -6.12 -7.44
CA THR A 258 12.77 -7.42 -7.66
C THR A 258 11.84 -8.59 -7.33
N GLN A 259 12.29 -9.81 -7.63
CA GLN A 259 11.57 -11.03 -7.29
C GLN A 259 11.39 -11.20 -5.78
N ASP A 260 12.32 -10.71 -4.95
CA ASP A 260 12.21 -10.77 -3.49
C ASP A 260 10.96 -10.03 -2.98
N PHE A 261 10.62 -8.89 -3.62
CA PHE A 261 9.38 -8.18 -3.33
C PHE A 261 8.15 -9.02 -3.71
N VAL A 262 8.16 -9.65 -4.87
CA VAL A 262 7.08 -10.55 -5.33
C VAL A 262 6.89 -11.70 -4.35
N ASP A 263 7.96 -12.36 -3.96
CA ASP A 263 7.96 -13.51 -3.03
C ASP A 263 7.46 -13.11 -1.63
N TYR A 264 7.75 -11.88 -1.22
CA TYR A 264 7.21 -11.31 0.01
C TYR A 264 5.71 -11.05 -0.08
N ALA A 265 5.25 -10.37 -1.13
CA ALA A 265 3.89 -9.86 -1.22
C ALA A 265 2.87 -10.92 -1.69
N TYR A 266 3.29 -11.87 -2.54
CA TYR A 266 2.39 -12.84 -3.16
C TYR A 266 1.56 -13.67 -2.16
N PRO A 267 2.11 -14.27 -1.10
CA PRO A 267 1.30 -15.07 -0.16
C PRO A 267 0.26 -14.24 0.59
N LEU A 268 0.46 -12.93 0.72
CA LEU A 268 -0.43 -12.04 1.47
C LEU A 268 -1.73 -11.72 0.71
N ILE A 269 -1.76 -11.87 -0.61
CA ILE A 269 -2.94 -11.59 -1.43
C ILE A 269 -3.81 -12.83 -1.69
N LEU A 270 -3.43 -14.00 -1.18
CA LEU A 270 -4.04 -15.27 -1.54
C LEU A 270 -5.39 -15.50 -0.85
N GLY A 271 -6.22 -16.25 -1.58
CA GLY A 271 -7.54 -16.71 -1.15
C GLY A 271 -8.63 -15.65 -1.31
N GLU A 272 -9.82 -16.15 -1.69
CA GLU A 272 -11.02 -15.35 -1.97
C GLU A 272 -12.06 -15.59 -0.89
N PRO A 273 -12.46 -14.54 -0.11
CA PRO A 273 -13.58 -14.66 0.80
C PRO A 273 -14.89 -14.80 0.01
N VAL A 274 -15.84 -15.53 0.59
CA VAL A 274 -17.19 -15.56 0.05
C VAL A 274 -17.85 -14.21 0.32
N VAL A 275 -17.97 -13.41 -0.72
CA VAL A 275 -18.64 -12.11 -0.65
C VAL A 275 -20.14 -12.32 -0.78
N LYS A 276 -20.90 -11.84 0.20
CA LYS A 276 -22.35 -11.81 0.13
C LYS A 276 -22.80 -10.61 -0.69
N TYR A 277 -23.78 -10.81 -1.56
CA TYR A 277 -24.39 -9.75 -2.36
C TYR A 277 -25.88 -9.64 -2.04
N GLU A 278 -26.36 -8.41 -1.93
CA GLU A 278 -27.77 -8.11 -1.88
C GLU A 278 -28.12 -7.20 -3.08
N ARG A 279 -29.10 -7.64 -3.89
CA ARG A 279 -29.54 -6.92 -5.11
C ARG A 279 -28.39 -6.54 -6.07
N GLY A 280 -27.36 -7.39 -6.14
CA GLY A 280 -26.20 -7.18 -7.01
C GLY A 280 -25.09 -6.27 -6.44
N ILE A 281 -25.24 -5.79 -5.21
CA ILE A 281 -24.24 -4.96 -4.53
C ILE A 281 -23.64 -5.77 -3.35
N PRO A 282 -22.32 -5.66 -3.09
CA PRO A 282 -21.72 -6.30 -1.93
C PRO A 282 -22.42 -5.89 -0.63
N ASP A 283 -22.84 -6.87 0.16
CA ASP A 283 -23.51 -6.66 1.44
C ASP A 283 -22.46 -6.40 2.52
N TYR A 284 -22.49 -5.21 3.12
CA TYR A 284 -21.60 -4.81 4.20
C TYR A 284 -22.27 -5.02 5.56
N LEU A 285 -21.46 -5.41 6.55
CA LEU A 285 -21.94 -5.52 7.93
C LEU A 285 -22.42 -4.15 8.42
N ASP A 286 -23.66 -4.10 8.90
CA ASP A 286 -24.18 -2.91 9.60
C ASP A 286 -23.50 -2.78 10.97
N VAL A 287 -22.70 -1.75 11.12
CA VAL A 287 -22.00 -1.40 12.36
C VAL A 287 -22.57 -0.14 13.02
N SER A 288 -23.71 0.37 12.55
CA SER A 288 -24.33 1.60 13.05
C SER A 288 -24.64 1.53 14.55
N HIS A 289 -25.00 0.32 15.04
CA HIS A 289 -25.24 0.08 16.47
C HIS A 289 -24.00 0.26 17.36
N LEU A 290 -22.79 0.23 16.81
CA LEU A 290 -21.54 0.49 17.52
C LEU A 290 -21.23 2.00 17.65
N TYR A 291 -21.94 2.83 16.89
CA TYR A 291 -21.76 4.29 16.82
C TYR A 291 -23.13 5.00 16.90
N PRO A 292 -23.84 4.90 18.03
CA PRO A 292 -25.24 5.35 18.15
C PRO A 292 -25.45 6.86 17.98
N ASN A 293 -24.35 7.66 17.85
CA ASN A 293 -24.41 9.12 17.73
C ASN A 293 -23.98 9.64 16.34
N ASN A 294 -23.91 8.78 15.32
CA ASN A 294 -23.65 9.19 13.94
C ASN A 294 -24.96 9.20 13.12
#